data_9094fe32c962af3bc53c1ee695def6bd
#
_entry.id   9094fe32c962af3bc53c1ee695def6bd
#
_cell.length_a   1.000
_cell.length_b   1.000
_cell.length_c   1.000
_cell.angle_alpha   90.00
_cell.angle_beta   90.00
_cell.angle_gamma   90.00
#
_symmetry.space_group_name_H-M   'P 1'
#
loop_
_entity.id
_entity.type
_entity.pdbx_description
1 polymer ?
#
loop_
_entity_poly.entity_id
_entity_poly.type
_entity_poly.pdbx_seq_one_letter_code
_entity_poly.pdbx_strand_id
1 'polypeptide(L)'
;MGRAQKSPRLLTRTGQWLIYALFRCVESVLAMLPMLVVWYLGRLLGTLIYPLAGHYRRLVQHNLRIAFEGEKSEAERKAIARAHFKSLFANFFCGLKMPLMDEKSLLKHLTCEGIEELEASIKRDNRPLVNLVMHASCWEVLTQVPSAYVRGHKPGAIYQAIRNPFLNDLVLRRRQK
;
A
#
# COMPACT_ATOMS: atom_id res chain seq x y z
N MET A 1 -13.84 28.20 22.59
CA MET A 1 -14.28 28.58 21.23
C MET A 1 -13.74 27.54 20.23
N GLY A 2 -14.54 26.52 19.91
CA GLY A 2 -14.18 25.45 18.98
C GLY A 2 -14.21 25.98 17.55
N ARG A 3 -13.08 25.94 16.83
CA ARG A 3 -13.05 26.15 15.39
C ARG A 3 -13.85 25.04 14.73
N ALA A 4 -15.00 25.40 14.15
CA ALA A 4 -15.75 24.49 13.30
C ALA A 4 -14.82 23.98 12.17
N GLN A 5 -14.49 22.71 12.21
CA GLN A 5 -13.71 22.04 11.19
C GLN A 5 -14.58 22.04 9.92
N LYS A 6 -14.24 22.90 8.95
CA LYS A 6 -14.90 22.92 7.64
C LYS A 6 -14.82 21.52 7.06
N SER A 7 -15.96 20.84 6.97
CA SER A 7 -16.03 19.56 6.27
C SER A 7 -15.51 19.74 4.84
N PRO A 8 -14.55 18.93 4.36
CA PRO A 8 -14.09 19.02 2.98
C PRO A 8 -15.31 18.82 2.07
N ARG A 9 -15.48 19.69 1.06
CA ARG A 9 -16.55 19.58 0.07
C ARG A 9 -16.53 18.17 -0.50
N LEU A 10 -17.57 17.41 -0.24
CA LEU A 10 -17.76 16.09 -0.83
C LEU A 10 -17.86 16.28 -2.35
N LEU A 11 -17.05 15.57 -3.11
CA LEU A 11 -17.19 15.52 -4.56
C LEU A 11 -18.59 15.03 -4.92
N THR A 12 -19.16 15.57 -6.00
CA THR A 12 -20.42 15.07 -6.54
C THR A 12 -20.30 13.58 -6.89
N ARG A 13 -21.42 12.87 -6.92
CA ARG A 13 -21.46 11.45 -7.29
C ARG A 13 -20.78 11.20 -8.64
N THR A 14 -20.99 12.09 -9.61
CA THR A 14 -20.33 12.06 -10.92
C THR A 14 -18.81 12.21 -10.79
N GLY A 15 -18.32 13.16 -9.97
CA GLY A 15 -16.88 13.31 -9.73
C GLY A 15 -16.25 12.09 -9.06
N GLN A 16 -16.95 11.46 -8.12
CA GLN A 16 -16.51 10.23 -7.49
C GLN A 16 -16.45 9.06 -8.49
N TRP A 17 -17.43 8.98 -9.40
CA TRP A 17 -17.43 7.98 -10.47
C TRP A 17 -16.29 8.19 -11.47
N LEU A 18 -16.02 9.44 -11.87
CA LEU A 18 -14.89 9.76 -12.76
C LEU A 18 -13.53 9.34 -12.15
N ILE A 19 -13.33 9.60 -10.85
CA ILE A 19 -12.13 9.14 -10.13
C ILE A 19 -12.05 7.61 -10.15
N TYR A 20 -13.16 6.93 -9.91
CA TYR A 20 -13.22 5.47 -9.99
C TYR A 20 -12.90 4.95 -11.40
N ALA A 21 -13.47 5.55 -12.44
CA ALA A 21 -13.22 5.18 -13.82
C ALA A 21 -11.75 5.36 -14.21
N LEU A 22 -11.15 6.51 -13.84
CA LEU A 22 -9.72 6.77 -14.05
C LEU A 22 -8.85 5.75 -13.30
N PHE A 23 -9.18 5.45 -12.05
CA PHE A 23 -8.50 4.42 -11.26
C PHE A 23 -8.55 3.06 -11.98
N ARG A 24 -9.71 2.66 -12.47
CA ARG A 24 -9.90 1.40 -13.23
C ARG A 24 -9.10 1.38 -14.53
N CYS A 25 -9.02 2.49 -15.26
CA CYS A 25 -8.20 2.60 -16.46
C CYS A 25 -6.72 2.40 -16.14
N VAL A 26 -6.19 3.10 -15.13
CA VAL A 26 -4.79 2.96 -14.70
C VAL A 26 -4.51 1.51 -14.28
N GLU A 27 -5.38 0.93 -13.49
CA GLU A 27 -5.27 -0.44 -13.00
C GLU A 27 -5.26 -1.47 -14.15
N SER A 28 -6.14 -1.29 -15.15
CA SER A 28 -6.17 -2.15 -16.35
C SER A 28 -4.86 -2.08 -17.14
N VAL A 29 -4.29 -0.89 -17.29
CA VAL A 29 -2.99 -0.73 -17.95
C VAL A 29 -1.89 -1.42 -17.15
N LEU A 30 -1.85 -1.22 -15.82
CA LEU A 30 -0.85 -1.88 -14.97
C LEU A 30 -1.00 -3.41 -14.98
N ALA A 31 -2.23 -3.93 -15.09
CA ALA A 31 -2.48 -5.36 -15.18
C ALA A 31 -1.81 -6.01 -16.39
N MET A 32 -1.74 -5.31 -17.52
CA MET A 32 -1.16 -5.81 -18.77
C MET A 32 0.39 -5.83 -18.76
N LEU A 33 1.02 -5.04 -17.90
CA LEU A 33 2.46 -4.87 -17.87
C LEU A 33 3.14 -5.91 -16.98
N PRO A 34 4.37 -6.38 -17.27
CA PRO A 34 5.16 -7.18 -16.35
C PRO A 34 5.41 -6.42 -15.02
N MET A 35 5.50 -7.15 -13.90
CA MET A 35 5.70 -6.56 -12.56
C MET A 35 6.93 -5.65 -12.50
N LEU A 36 8.02 -6.05 -13.15
CA LEU A 36 9.25 -5.27 -13.19
C LEU A 36 9.04 -3.90 -13.87
N VAL A 37 8.25 -3.86 -14.96
CA VAL A 37 7.91 -2.61 -15.66
C VAL A 37 7.07 -1.72 -14.76
N VAL A 38 6.07 -2.29 -14.07
CA VAL A 38 5.22 -1.58 -13.10
C VAL A 38 6.07 -0.96 -11.98
N TRP A 39 7.04 -1.72 -11.48
CA TRP A 39 7.99 -1.25 -10.47
C TRP A 39 8.80 -0.03 -10.96
N TYR A 40 9.37 -0.11 -12.15
CA TYR A 40 10.17 1.00 -12.70
C TYR A 40 9.32 2.22 -13.05
N LEU A 41 8.09 2.04 -13.56
CA LEU A 41 7.16 3.15 -13.79
C LEU A 41 6.82 3.88 -12.48
N GLY A 42 6.57 3.14 -11.41
CA GLY A 42 6.37 3.74 -10.09
C GLY A 42 7.59 4.51 -9.61
N ARG A 43 8.79 3.96 -9.74
CA ARG A 43 10.05 4.65 -9.40
C ARG A 43 10.27 5.92 -10.20
N LEU A 44 9.99 5.89 -11.50
CA LEU A 44 10.06 7.06 -12.37
C LEU A 44 9.09 8.14 -11.90
N LEU A 45 7.82 7.77 -11.65
CA LEU A 45 6.83 8.70 -11.13
C LEU A 45 7.25 9.32 -9.79
N GLY A 46 7.77 8.50 -8.86
CA GLY A 46 8.31 8.99 -7.59
C GLY A 46 9.47 9.97 -7.74
N THR A 47 10.32 9.76 -8.76
CA THR A 47 11.40 10.70 -9.09
C THR A 47 10.86 12.03 -9.60
N LEU A 48 9.85 12.00 -10.47
CA LEU A 48 9.23 13.20 -11.05
C LEU A 48 8.40 13.99 -10.01
N ILE A 49 7.72 13.28 -9.10
CA ILE A 49 6.89 13.91 -8.07
C ILE A 49 7.75 14.51 -6.94
N TYR A 50 8.91 13.95 -6.64
CA TYR A 50 9.76 14.43 -5.54
C TYR A 50 10.01 15.95 -5.53
N PRO A 51 10.41 16.61 -6.63
CA PRO A 51 10.59 18.05 -6.64
C PRO A 51 9.29 18.84 -6.47
N LEU A 52 8.16 18.29 -6.96
CA LEU A 52 6.84 18.93 -6.95
C LEU A 52 6.14 18.81 -5.59
N ALA A 53 6.42 17.77 -4.82
CA ALA A 53 5.78 17.48 -3.53
C ALA A 53 6.40 18.26 -2.36
N GLY A 54 6.47 19.58 -2.45
CA GLY A 54 7.18 20.42 -1.51
C GLY A 54 6.78 20.24 -0.04
N HIS A 55 5.48 20.11 0.25
CA HIS A 55 4.97 19.88 1.61
C HIS A 55 5.42 18.50 2.15
N TYR A 56 5.15 17.44 1.42
CA TYR A 56 5.51 16.07 1.83
C TYR A 56 7.02 15.88 1.91
N ARG A 57 7.78 16.48 1.00
CA ARG A 57 9.24 16.46 1.06
C ARG A 57 9.78 17.08 2.35
N ARG A 58 9.24 18.23 2.77
CA ARG A 58 9.60 18.84 4.05
C ARG A 58 9.26 17.96 5.24
N LEU A 59 8.09 17.33 5.22
CA LEU A 59 7.66 16.41 6.27
C LEU A 59 8.62 15.21 6.37
N VAL A 60 8.94 14.55 5.24
CA VAL A 60 9.89 13.43 5.20
C VAL A 60 11.26 13.86 5.71
N GLN A 61 11.77 15.01 5.26
CA GLN A 61 13.06 15.54 5.72
C GLN A 61 13.08 15.88 7.23
N HIS A 62 11.97 16.41 7.74
CA HIS A 62 11.82 16.67 9.18
C HIS A 62 11.86 15.37 9.99
N ASN A 63 11.10 14.35 9.57
CA ASN A 63 11.10 13.05 10.24
C ASN A 63 12.47 12.36 10.18
N LEU A 64 13.16 12.44 9.04
CA LEU A 64 14.52 11.90 8.91
C LEU A 64 15.53 12.64 9.78
N ARG A 65 15.34 13.95 10.03
CA ARG A 65 16.17 14.70 10.97
C ARG A 65 16.00 14.17 12.39
N ILE A 66 14.75 13.96 12.82
CA ILE A 66 14.47 13.42 14.16
C ILE A 66 15.04 12.00 14.31
N ALA A 67 14.84 11.15 13.30
CA ALA A 67 15.24 9.72 13.37
C ALA A 67 16.76 9.51 13.29
N PHE A 68 17.49 10.41 12.63
CA PHE A 68 18.92 10.25 12.34
C PHE A 68 19.75 11.49 12.76
N GLU A 69 19.31 12.18 13.80
CA GLU A 69 20.04 13.34 14.33
C GLU A 69 21.43 12.91 14.84
N GLY A 70 22.48 13.56 14.29
CA GLY A 70 23.85 13.21 14.61
C GLY A 70 24.43 11.96 13.92
N GLU A 71 23.59 11.09 13.36
CA GLU A 71 24.04 9.86 12.70
C GLU A 71 24.27 10.02 11.20
N LYS A 72 23.48 10.86 10.53
CA LYS A 72 23.54 11.07 9.08
C LYS A 72 23.62 12.54 8.71
N SER A 73 24.45 12.82 7.73
CA SER A 73 24.58 14.14 7.12
C SER A 73 23.28 14.57 6.42
N GLU A 74 23.14 15.87 6.16
CA GLU A 74 22.00 16.40 5.41
C GLU A 74 21.92 15.80 3.99
N ALA A 75 23.06 15.57 3.34
CA ALA A 75 23.12 14.97 2.01
C ALA A 75 22.58 13.53 2.01
N GLU A 76 22.95 12.71 3.00
CA GLU A 76 22.46 11.35 3.18
C GLU A 76 20.95 11.33 3.47
N ARG A 77 20.45 12.21 4.35
CA ARG A 77 19.00 12.33 4.61
C ARG A 77 18.23 12.73 3.36
N LYS A 78 18.77 13.64 2.52
CA LYS A 78 18.17 13.98 1.22
C LYS A 78 18.17 12.79 0.25
N ALA A 79 19.21 11.98 0.24
CA ALA A 79 19.28 10.77 -0.58
C ALA A 79 18.22 9.75 -0.14
N ILE A 80 18.08 9.51 1.17
CA ILE A 80 17.04 8.64 1.75
C ILE A 80 15.64 9.16 1.38
N ALA A 81 15.38 10.47 1.50
CA ALA A 81 14.10 11.06 1.12
C ALA A 81 13.76 10.82 -0.36
N ARG A 82 14.73 10.96 -1.27
CA ARG A 82 14.53 10.65 -2.71
C ARG A 82 14.24 9.16 -2.94
N ALA A 83 14.99 8.29 -2.27
CA ALA A 83 14.78 6.85 -2.35
C ALA A 83 13.40 6.45 -1.81
N HIS A 84 12.97 7.06 -0.70
CA HIS A 84 11.63 6.86 -0.14
C HIS A 84 10.52 7.18 -1.14
N PHE A 85 10.57 8.34 -1.81
CA PHE A 85 9.56 8.68 -2.83
C PHE A 85 9.55 7.69 -3.99
N LYS A 86 10.71 7.25 -4.47
CA LYS A 86 10.79 6.21 -5.51
C LYS A 86 10.13 4.91 -5.07
N SER A 87 10.44 4.45 -3.85
CA SER A 87 9.88 3.21 -3.31
C SER A 87 8.39 3.34 -3.01
N LEU A 88 7.94 4.48 -2.49
CA LEU A 88 6.53 4.74 -2.18
C LEU A 88 5.64 4.57 -3.43
N PHE A 89 6.01 5.20 -4.55
CA PHE A 89 5.24 5.10 -5.79
C PHE A 89 5.39 3.75 -6.48
N ALA A 90 6.56 3.10 -6.38
CA ALA A 90 6.75 1.74 -6.87
C ALA A 90 5.85 0.75 -6.11
N ASN A 91 5.85 0.80 -4.79
CA ASN A 91 5.01 -0.04 -3.94
C ASN A 91 3.51 0.23 -4.18
N PHE A 92 3.12 1.49 -4.37
CA PHE A 92 1.75 1.86 -4.70
C PHE A 92 1.31 1.22 -6.03
N PHE A 93 2.10 1.31 -7.09
CA PHE A 93 1.78 0.71 -8.39
C PHE A 93 1.75 -0.82 -8.33
N CYS A 94 2.70 -1.43 -7.64
CA CYS A 94 2.69 -2.88 -7.40
C CYS A 94 1.46 -3.31 -6.62
N GLY A 95 1.10 -2.57 -5.57
CA GLY A 95 -0.10 -2.80 -4.76
C GLY A 95 -1.42 -2.69 -5.57
N LEU A 96 -1.47 -1.84 -6.61
CA LEU A 96 -2.61 -1.78 -7.52
C LEU A 96 -2.70 -3.02 -8.43
N LYS A 97 -1.56 -3.56 -8.86
CA LYS A 97 -1.48 -4.72 -9.76
C LYS A 97 -1.73 -6.05 -9.03
N MET A 98 -1.17 -6.23 -7.85
CA MET A 98 -1.19 -7.50 -7.12
C MET A 98 -2.60 -8.12 -6.98
N PRO A 99 -3.67 -7.37 -6.63
CA PRO A 99 -5.02 -7.91 -6.53
C PRO A 99 -5.63 -8.42 -7.84
N LEU A 100 -4.97 -8.15 -8.96
CA LEU A 100 -5.40 -8.56 -10.31
C LEU A 100 -4.64 -9.79 -10.81
N MET A 101 -3.62 -10.23 -10.07
CA MET A 101 -2.82 -11.41 -10.42
C MET A 101 -3.52 -12.68 -9.92
N ASP A 102 -3.32 -13.77 -10.64
CA ASP A 102 -3.66 -15.09 -10.13
C ASP A 102 -2.66 -15.51 -9.03
N GLU A 103 -3.08 -16.45 -8.17
CA GLU A 103 -2.29 -16.91 -7.02
C GLU A 103 -0.90 -17.41 -7.44
N LYS A 104 -0.83 -18.21 -8.51
CA LYS A 104 0.43 -18.77 -9.00
C LYS A 104 1.42 -17.68 -9.46
N SER A 105 0.91 -16.66 -10.12
CA SER A 105 1.71 -15.51 -10.56
C SER A 105 2.12 -14.62 -9.38
N LEU A 106 1.25 -14.44 -8.41
CA LEU A 106 1.55 -13.68 -7.19
C LEU A 106 2.66 -14.35 -6.38
N LEU A 107 2.59 -15.66 -6.17
CA LEU A 107 3.57 -16.43 -5.39
C LEU A 107 4.98 -16.44 -6.00
N LYS A 108 5.13 -16.17 -7.30
CA LYS A 108 6.45 -15.99 -7.91
C LYS A 108 7.17 -14.72 -7.44
N HIS A 109 6.43 -13.76 -6.91
CA HIS A 109 6.95 -12.46 -6.46
C HIS A 109 6.96 -12.32 -4.93
N LEU A 110 6.51 -13.35 -4.20
CA LEU A 110 6.40 -13.34 -2.75
C LEU A 110 7.18 -14.49 -2.14
N THR A 111 7.99 -14.17 -1.16
CA THR A 111 8.57 -15.14 -0.22
C THR A 111 8.03 -14.81 1.16
N CYS A 112 7.49 -15.80 1.85
CA CYS A 112 6.98 -15.63 3.21
C CYS A 112 7.77 -16.55 4.13
N GLU A 113 8.56 -15.96 5.00
CA GLU A 113 9.31 -16.67 6.04
C GLU A 113 8.44 -16.80 7.31
N GLY A 114 8.63 -17.87 8.08
CA GLY A 114 7.92 -18.09 9.34
C GLY A 114 6.47 -18.60 9.20
N ILE A 115 6.05 -19.01 8.02
CA ILE A 115 4.69 -19.50 7.78
C ILE A 115 4.44 -20.84 8.49
N GLU A 116 5.43 -21.72 8.51
CA GLU A 116 5.32 -23.03 9.12
C GLU A 116 5.19 -22.90 10.65
N GLU A 117 5.95 -22.01 11.26
CA GLU A 117 5.87 -21.69 12.68
C GLU A 117 4.52 -21.06 13.03
N LEU A 118 4.03 -20.19 12.17
CA LEU A 118 2.70 -19.57 12.34
C LEU A 118 1.60 -20.64 12.30
N GLU A 119 1.60 -21.53 11.30
CA GLU A 119 0.63 -22.62 11.20
C GLU A 119 0.73 -23.58 12.38
N ALA A 120 1.93 -23.93 12.82
CA ALA A 120 2.15 -24.79 13.98
C ALA A 120 1.60 -24.13 15.26
N SER A 121 1.80 -22.82 15.43
CA SER A 121 1.27 -22.06 16.57
C SER A 121 -0.26 -22.03 16.57
N ILE A 122 -0.88 -21.76 15.42
CA ILE A 122 -2.34 -21.75 15.28
C ILE A 122 -2.93 -23.12 15.63
N LYS A 123 -2.32 -24.21 15.11
CA LYS A 123 -2.77 -25.59 15.37
C LYS A 123 -2.60 -25.98 16.83
N ARG A 124 -1.47 -25.63 17.45
CA ARG A 124 -1.16 -25.98 18.84
C ARG A 124 -2.09 -25.29 19.83
N ASP A 125 -2.27 -23.97 19.63
CA ASP A 125 -2.92 -23.13 20.63
C ASP A 125 -4.43 -23.06 20.44
N ASN A 126 -4.92 -23.40 19.25
CA ASN A 126 -6.36 -23.31 18.84
C ASN A 126 -7.03 -21.99 19.26
N ARG A 127 -6.28 -20.90 19.16
CA ARG A 127 -6.72 -19.55 19.57
C ARG A 127 -6.75 -18.61 18.37
N PRO A 128 -7.63 -17.59 18.38
CA PRO A 128 -7.58 -16.52 17.40
C PRO A 128 -6.21 -15.82 17.44
N LEU A 129 -5.65 -15.56 16.25
CA LEU A 129 -4.40 -14.85 16.09
C LEU A 129 -4.67 -13.40 15.70
N VAL A 130 -3.99 -12.46 16.35
CA VAL A 130 -4.00 -11.05 15.98
C VAL A 130 -2.63 -10.67 15.44
N ASN A 131 -2.55 -10.38 14.14
CA ASN A 131 -1.34 -9.90 13.52
C ASN A 131 -1.25 -8.38 13.58
N LEU A 132 -0.17 -7.87 14.18
CA LEU A 132 0.18 -6.45 14.12
C LEU A 132 1.13 -6.23 12.94
N VAL A 133 0.70 -5.39 12.02
CA VAL A 133 1.43 -5.16 10.76
C VAL A 133 1.88 -3.71 10.70
N MET A 134 3.18 -3.50 10.43
CA MET A 134 3.70 -2.16 10.18
C MET A 134 3.31 -1.68 8.78
N HIS A 135 2.96 -0.39 8.66
CA HIS A 135 2.75 0.27 7.38
C HIS A 135 4.10 0.59 6.71
N ALA A 136 4.85 -0.43 6.37
CA ALA A 136 6.15 -0.31 5.72
C ALA A 136 6.15 -1.00 4.36
N SER A 137 6.87 -0.45 3.39
CA SER A 137 6.98 -1.01 2.04
C SER A 137 5.62 -1.24 1.36
N CYS A 138 5.42 -2.38 0.70
CA CYS A 138 4.17 -2.77 0.03
C CYS A 138 3.26 -3.56 1.00
N TRP A 139 2.81 -2.93 2.09
CA TRP A 139 1.97 -3.58 3.11
C TRP A 139 0.64 -4.14 2.55
N GLU A 140 0.15 -3.64 1.42
CA GLU A 140 -1.05 -4.19 0.76
C GLU A 140 -0.88 -5.68 0.37
N VAL A 141 0.33 -6.16 0.16
CA VAL A 141 0.60 -7.57 -0.11
C VAL A 141 0.11 -8.46 1.04
N LEU A 142 0.21 -7.97 2.27
CA LEU A 142 -0.20 -8.71 3.46
C LEU A 142 -1.71 -8.97 3.54
N THR A 143 -2.51 -8.24 2.79
CA THR A 143 -3.96 -8.50 2.67
C THR A 143 -4.26 -9.71 1.78
N GLN A 144 -3.29 -10.21 1.02
CA GLN A 144 -3.43 -11.30 0.07
C GLN A 144 -2.64 -12.56 0.50
N VAL A 145 -1.61 -12.38 1.33
CA VAL A 145 -0.78 -13.49 1.85
C VAL A 145 -1.60 -14.54 2.62
N PRO A 146 -2.56 -14.18 3.51
CA PRO A 146 -3.28 -15.20 4.27
C PRO A 146 -4.03 -16.20 3.40
N SER A 147 -4.65 -15.74 2.30
CA SER A 147 -5.37 -16.63 1.40
C SER A 147 -4.45 -17.58 0.63
N ALA A 148 -3.23 -17.15 0.34
CA ALA A 148 -2.26 -17.94 -0.41
C ALA A 148 -1.47 -18.96 0.45
N TYR A 149 -1.22 -18.62 1.73
CA TYR A 149 -0.34 -19.41 2.60
C TYR A 149 -1.06 -20.06 3.78
N VAL A 150 -2.08 -19.44 4.36
CA VAL A 150 -2.77 -19.95 5.57
C VAL A 150 -4.13 -20.49 5.17
N ARG A 151 -4.15 -21.70 4.61
CA ARG A 151 -5.38 -22.37 4.16
C ARG A 151 -6.22 -22.82 5.36
N GLY A 152 -7.55 -22.71 5.21
CA GLY A 152 -8.51 -23.19 6.23
C GLY A 152 -8.85 -22.16 7.32
N HIS A 153 -8.22 -20.99 7.34
CA HIS A 153 -8.54 -19.92 8.26
C HIS A 153 -9.26 -18.76 7.55
N LYS A 154 -10.19 -18.11 8.26
CA LYS A 154 -10.87 -16.92 7.75
C LYS A 154 -10.18 -15.67 8.29
N PRO A 155 -9.28 -15.03 7.50
CA PRO A 155 -8.62 -13.81 7.94
C PRO A 155 -9.63 -12.67 7.98
N GLY A 156 -9.49 -11.81 8.99
CA GLY A 156 -10.22 -10.55 9.12
C GLY A 156 -9.23 -9.39 9.18
N ALA A 157 -9.61 -8.24 8.66
CA ALA A 157 -8.82 -7.02 8.78
C ALA A 157 -9.71 -5.85 9.17
N ILE A 158 -9.20 -5.02 10.10
CA ILE A 158 -9.83 -3.73 10.39
C ILE A 158 -9.29 -2.72 9.39
N TYR A 159 -10.16 -2.04 8.67
CA TYR A 159 -9.76 -1.01 7.73
C TYR A 159 -10.66 0.23 7.83
N GLN A 160 -10.12 1.38 7.45
CA GLN A 160 -10.89 2.60 7.38
C GLN A 160 -11.61 2.66 6.01
N ALA A 161 -12.93 2.84 6.03
CA ALA A 161 -13.72 2.95 4.81
C ALA A 161 -13.24 4.12 3.93
N ILE A 162 -13.12 3.86 2.63
CA ILE A 162 -12.72 4.85 1.64
C ILE A 162 -13.89 5.80 1.38
N ARG A 163 -13.63 7.12 1.38
CA ARG A 163 -14.68 8.14 1.19
C ARG A 163 -15.41 8.05 -0.15
N ASN A 164 -14.73 7.56 -1.21
CA ASN A 164 -15.36 7.30 -2.50
C ASN A 164 -16.08 5.95 -2.45
N PRO A 165 -17.43 5.91 -2.55
CA PRO A 165 -18.19 4.67 -2.38
C PRO A 165 -17.88 3.63 -3.46
N PHE A 166 -17.59 4.05 -4.70
CA PHE A 166 -17.25 3.13 -5.79
C PHE A 166 -15.91 2.42 -5.55
N LEU A 167 -14.90 3.16 -5.05
CA LEU A 167 -13.61 2.59 -4.67
C LEU A 167 -13.72 1.71 -3.43
N ASN A 168 -14.52 2.14 -2.44
CA ASN A 168 -14.74 1.38 -1.23
C ASN A 168 -15.37 0.01 -1.53
N ASP A 169 -16.39 -0.01 -2.36
CA ASP A 169 -17.09 -1.19 -2.79
C ASP A 169 -16.17 -2.15 -3.60
N LEU A 170 -15.32 -1.60 -4.46
CA LEU A 170 -14.31 -2.36 -5.19
C LEU A 170 -13.33 -3.06 -4.23
N VAL A 171 -12.78 -2.32 -3.24
CA VAL A 171 -11.81 -2.85 -2.28
C VAL A 171 -12.46 -3.93 -1.40
N LEU A 172 -13.68 -3.68 -0.93
CA LEU A 172 -14.43 -4.68 -0.14
C LEU A 172 -14.62 -6.00 -0.90
N ARG A 173 -15.11 -5.94 -2.13
CA ARG A 173 -15.30 -7.14 -2.97
C ARG A 173 -14.01 -7.91 -3.21
N ARG A 174 -12.86 -7.22 -3.26
CA ARG A 174 -11.55 -7.88 -3.43
C ARG A 174 -11.04 -8.55 -2.17
N ARG A 175 -11.32 -7.96 -1.02
CA ARG A 175 -10.92 -8.52 0.28
C ARG A 175 -11.81 -9.66 0.78
N GLN A 176 -12.97 -9.86 0.15
CA GLN A 176 -13.92 -10.94 0.46
C GLN A 176 -13.71 -12.19 -0.41
N LYS A 177 -12.81 -12.13 -1.40
CA LYS A 177 -12.42 -13.28 -2.22
C LYS A 177 -11.35 -14.10 -1.53
#